data_911bf101ca0589481fa7713cc2878aa1
#
_entry.id   911bf101ca0589481fa7713cc2878aa1
#
_cell.length_a   1.000
_cell.length_b   1.000
_cell.length_c   1.000
_cell.angle_alpha   90.00
_cell.angle_beta   90.00
_cell.angle_gamma   90.00
#
_symmetry.space_group_name_H-M   'P 1'
#
loop_
_entity.id
_entity.type
_entity.pdbx_description
1 polymer ?
#
loop_
_entity_poly.entity_id
_entity_poly.type
_entity_poly.pdbx_seq_one_letter_code
_entity_poly.pdbx_strand_id
1 'polypeptide(L)'
;MRLGTGVEVLYNSHPVRLALELAQLDQMARGRVLFGFGAGGTPTDFQLYGVDPTTGQHQAMMREALDIILNCWKANGPDPFQGKFWTVGKPDYNERYKWHIQPYHDPEPRIAFAGFMPDSGSMRVAGERGYIPLSFHVAPEHVSVHWESVLAGAELSGRVPSRAQWRNARDIFVADSEDVARAAVLNGCMGTFWDQHFRLIAEKLGILDLFMGSRASQSARGYARDLIDCGTWFVGTPDQVADRIVEQYNMTGGFGTLLQLGYDYSNDSDRALWFRSMELLSTVVIPEVNARLGFTPRT
;
A
#
# COMPACT_ATOMS: atom_id res chain seq x y z
N MET A 1 17.17 8.95 -1.21
CA MET A 1 15.67 8.80 -1.18
C MET A 1 15.28 7.69 -2.14
N ARG A 2 14.31 6.87 -1.79
CA ARG A 2 13.64 5.91 -2.66
C ARG A 2 12.23 6.41 -2.95
N LEU A 3 11.69 6.07 -4.11
CA LEU A 3 10.34 6.43 -4.54
C LEU A 3 9.52 5.15 -4.71
N GLY A 4 8.22 5.26 -4.69
CA GLY A 4 7.33 4.13 -4.97
C GLY A 4 5.95 4.59 -5.39
N THR A 5 5.27 3.77 -6.19
CA THR A 5 3.84 3.97 -6.47
C THR A 5 3.00 3.38 -5.34
N GLY A 6 1.92 4.04 -4.97
CA GLY A 6 1.15 3.59 -3.83
C GLY A 6 -0.38 3.66 -4.00
N VAL A 7 -0.97 3.02 -5.03
CA VAL A 7 -0.45 2.01 -5.96
C VAL A 7 -0.68 2.43 -7.42
N GLU A 8 -0.05 1.71 -8.36
CA GLU A 8 -0.44 1.73 -9.78
C GLU A 8 -1.51 0.66 -10.02
N VAL A 9 -2.62 1.05 -10.61
CA VAL A 9 -3.72 0.13 -10.97
C VAL A 9 -3.48 -0.39 -12.38
N LEU A 10 -3.09 -1.65 -12.50
CA LEU A 10 -2.50 -2.19 -13.72
C LEU A 10 -3.42 -2.23 -14.95
N TYR A 11 -4.72 -2.17 -14.78
CA TYR A 11 -5.68 -2.17 -15.92
C TYR A 11 -6.06 -0.76 -16.39
N ASN A 12 -5.63 0.31 -15.71
CA ASN A 12 -5.91 1.68 -16.12
C ASN A 12 -5.13 2.10 -17.38
N SER A 13 -4.13 1.32 -17.77
CA SER A 13 -3.32 1.53 -18.97
C SER A 13 -3.09 0.23 -19.71
N HIS A 14 -2.75 0.32 -21.01
CA HIS A 14 -2.32 -0.88 -21.74
C HIS A 14 -1.01 -1.42 -21.13
N PRO A 15 -0.92 -2.73 -20.77
CA PRO A 15 0.22 -3.26 -20.01
C PRO A 15 1.59 -3.06 -20.68
N VAL A 16 1.66 -3.12 -22.02
CA VAL A 16 2.90 -2.85 -22.76
C VAL A 16 3.36 -1.41 -22.59
N ARG A 17 2.42 -0.44 -22.64
CA ARG A 17 2.74 0.97 -22.40
C ARG A 17 3.25 1.15 -20.96
N LEU A 18 2.54 0.56 -20.01
CA LEU A 18 2.92 0.64 -18.60
C LEU A 18 4.32 0.02 -18.36
N ALA A 19 4.63 -1.13 -19.00
CA ALA A 19 5.94 -1.74 -18.91
C ALA A 19 7.07 -0.81 -19.39
N LEU A 20 6.82 -0.05 -20.46
CA LEU A 20 7.76 0.97 -20.98
C LEU A 20 7.98 2.09 -19.97
N GLU A 21 6.90 2.67 -19.47
CA GLU A 21 6.92 3.81 -18.55
C GLU A 21 7.62 3.44 -17.24
N LEU A 22 7.31 2.27 -16.68
CA LEU A 22 7.93 1.78 -15.45
C LEU A 22 9.42 1.46 -15.63
N ALA A 23 9.79 0.82 -16.75
CA ALA A 23 11.20 0.55 -17.06
C ALA A 23 11.98 1.86 -17.20
N GLN A 24 11.44 2.85 -17.91
CA GLN A 24 12.07 4.17 -18.05
C GLN A 24 12.21 4.87 -16.69
N LEU A 25 11.19 4.82 -15.84
CA LEU A 25 11.24 5.41 -14.50
C LEU A 25 12.32 4.76 -13.64
N ASP A 26 12.47 3.42 -13.72
CA ASP A 26 13.49 2.70 -12.97
C ASP A 26 14.91 3.05 -13.45
N GLN A 27 15.11 3.21 -14.77
CA GLN A 27 16.35 3.71 -15.36
C GLN A 27 16.68 5.13 -14.89
N MET A 28 15.73 6.06 -14.95
CA MET A 28 15.91 7.44 -14.48
C MET A 28 16.23 7.51 -12.99
N ALA A 29 15.60 6.67 -12.21
CA ALA A 29 15.81 6.58 -10.77
C ALA A 29 17.03 5.74 -10.37
N ARG A 30 17.70 5.09 -11.34
CA ARG A 30 18.84 4.18 -11.10
C ARG A 30 18.52 3.14 -10.01
N GLY A 31 17.42 2.41 -10.19
CA GLY A 31 16.99 1.36 -9.30
C GLY A 31 16.47 1.81 -7.91
N ARG A 32 16.15 3.07 -7.74
CA ARG A 32 15.60 3.59 -6.48
C ARG A 32 14.07 3.60 -6.42
N VAL A 33 13.41 2.94 -7.37
CA VAL A 33 11.96 2.81 -7.41
C VAL A 33 11.51 1.48 -6.81
N LEU A 34 10.34 1.52 -6.20
CA LEU A 34 9.55 0.36 -5.80
C LEU A 34 8.17 0.53 -6.44
N PHE A 35 7.75 -0.46 -7.22
CA PHE A 35 6.43 -0.43 -7.83
C PHE A 35 5.40 -1.11 -6.95
N GLY A 36 4.54 -0.32 -6.31
CA GLY A 36 3.35 -0.80 -5.63
C GLY A 36 2.21 -0.96 -6.63
N PHE A 37 1.69 -2.17 -6.75
CA PHE A 37 0.59 -2.52 -7.64
C PHE A 37 -0.67 -2.87 -6.85
N GLY A 38 -1.82 -2.67 -7.48
CA GLY A 38 -3.12 -2.99 -6.90
C GLY A 38 -4.16 -3.31 -7.98
N ALA A 39 -5.23 -3.98 -7.53
CA ALA A 39 -6.36 -4.31 -8.39
C ALA A 39 -7.39 -3.18 -8.53
N GLY A 40 -7.11 -2.00 -7.95
CA GLY A 40 -8.08 -0.91 -7.86
C GLY A 40 -9.16 -1.15 -6.81
N GLY A 41 -9.88 -0.10 -6.46
CA GLY A 41 -10.93 -0.14 -5.44
C GLY A 41 -11.90 1.03 -5.53
N THR A 42 -11.64 1.98 -6.42
CA THR A 42 -12.46 3.21 -6.55
C THR A 42 -13.64 2.97 -7.48
N PRO A 43 -14.91 3.14 -7.02
CA PRO A 43 -16.09 2.89 -7.84
C PRO A 43 -16.13 3.70 -9.13
N THR A 44 -15.64 4.94 -9.09
CA THR A 44 -15.59 5.80 -10.27
C THR A 44 -14.61 5.29 -11.33
N ASP A 45 -13.49 4.71 -10.92
CA ASP A 45 -12.52 4.12 -11.84
C ASP A 45 -13.11 2.90 -12.54
N PHE A 46 -13.77 2.01 -11.80
CA PHE A 46 -14.47 0.87 -12.38
C PHE A 46 -15.48 1.30 -13.46
N GLN A 47 -16.23 2.38 -13.20
CA GLN A 47 -17.19 2.92 -14.16
C GLN A 47 -16.49 3.52 -15.39
N LEU A 48 -15.43 4.32 -15.19
CA LEU A 48 -14.68 4.97 -16.27
C LEU A 48 -14.00 3.96 -17.20
N TYR A 49 -13.45 2.89 -16.63
CA TYR A 49 -12.74 1.86 -17.41
C TYR A 49 -13.65 0.69 -17.84
N GLY A 50 -14.94 0.72 -17.49
CA GLY A 50 -15.89 -0.36 -17.86
C GLY A 50 -15.55 -1.70 -17.21
N VAL A 51 -14.98 -1.70 -16.02
CA VAL A 51 -14.58 -2.90 -15.28
C VAL A 51 -15.64 -3.26 -14.26
N ASP A 52 -16.08 -4.52 -14.24
CA ASP A 52 -17.04 -5.01 -13.25
C ASP A 52 -16.32 -5.66 -12.06
N PRO A 53 -16.29 -4.99 -10.89
CA PRO A 53 -15.63 -5.52 -9.71
C PRO A 53 -16.36 -6.72 -9.10
N THR A 54 -17.67 -6.90 -9.37
CA THR A 54 -18.49 -7.96 -8.77
C THR A 54 -18.15 -9.34 -9.32
N THR A 55 -17.60 -9.39 -10.53
CA THR A 55 -17.18 -10.63 -11.22
C THR A 55 -15.74 -11.03 -10.96
N GLY A 56 -14.98 -10.21 -10.20
CA GLY A 56 -13.54 -10.38 -10.05
C GLY A 56 -12.72 -10.02 -11.29
N GLN A 57 -13.33 -9.36 -12.29
CA GLN A 57 -12.68 -8.99 -13.54
C GLN A 57 -11.42 -8.15 -13.29
N HIS A 58 -11.49 -7.17 -12.40
CA HIS A 58 -10.36 -6.29 -12.04
C HIS A 58 -9.13 -7.07 -11.54
N GLN A 59 -9.35 -8.12 -10.74
CA GLN A 59 -8.27 -8.98 -10.24
C GLN A 59 -7.68 -9.84 -11.36
N ALA A 60 -8.51 -10.36 -12.26
CA ALA A 60 -8.05 -11.12 -13.41
C ALA A 60 -7.26 -10.25 -14.39
N MET A 61 -7.73 -9.01 -14.65
CA MET A 61 -7.01 -8.03 -15.48
C MET A 61 -5.67 -7.66 -14.83
N MET A 62 -5.63 -7.42 -13.53
CA MET A 62 -4.38 -7.12 -12.81
C MET A 62 -3.34 -8.23 -12.99
N ARG A 63 -3.73 -9.51 -12.85
CA ARG A 63 -2.82 -10.66 -13.01
C ARG A 63 -2.30 -10.75 -14.44
N GLU A 64 -3.18 -10.64 -15.43
CA GLU A 64 -2.81 -10.69 -16.86
C GLU A 64 -1.90 -9.51 -17.24
N ALA A 65 -2.21 -8.30 -16.77
CA ALA A 65 -1.37 -7.14 -17.00
C ALA A 65 0.04 -7.30 -16.38
N LEU A 66 0.12 -7.85 -15.16
CA LEU A 66 1.41 -8.14 -14.52
C LEU A 66 2.24 -9.13 -15.36
N ASP A 67 1.63 -10.22 -15.83
CA ASP A 67 2.32 -11.22 -16.65
C ASP A 67 2.85 -10.60 -17.96
N ILE A 68 2.08 -9.71 -18.59
CA ILE A 68 2.52 -8.97 -19.78
C ILE A 68 3.68 -8.01 -19.47
N ILE A 69 3.60 -7.27 -18.36
CA ILE A 69 4.67 -6.33 -17.94
C ILE A 69 5.99 -7.10 -17.75
N LEU A 70 5.95 -8.20 -16.99
CA LEU A 70 7.12 -9.03 -16.77
C LEU A 70 7.65 -9.66 -18.06
N ASN A 71 6.76 -10.07 -18.95
CA ASN A 71 7.11 -10.57 -20.26
C ASN A 71 7.84 -9.51 -21.11
N CYS A 72 7.40 -8.24 -21.04
CA CYS A 72 8.08 -7.13 -21.71
C CYS A 72 9.48 -6.83 -21.15
N TRP A 73 9.75 -7.17 -19.90
CA TRP A 73 11.05 -6.93 -19.26
C TRP A 73 12.07 -8.04 -19.47
N LYS A 74 11.71 -9.11 -20.19
CA LYS A 74 12.68 -10.15 -20.58
C LYS A 74 13.78 -9.59 -21.47
N ALA A 75 15.01 -10.07 -21.29
CA ALA A 75 16.18 -9.59 -22.00
C ALA A 75 16.06 -9.66 -23.54
N ASN A 76 15.37 -10.67 -24.04
CA ASN A 76 15.17 -10.90 -25.48
C ASN A 76 13.81 -10.36 -26.00
N GLY A 77 13.18 -9.48 -25.22
CA GLY A 77 11.85 -8.94 -25.53
C GLY A 77 10.71 -9.91 -25.20
N PRO A 78 9.47 -9.46 -25.43
CA PRO A 78 8.31 -10.26 -25.12
C PRO A 78 8.17 -11.48 -26.02
N ASP A 79 7.76 -12.59 -25.43
CA ASP A 79 7.14 -13.68 -26.18
C ASP A 79 5.72 -13.27 -26.60
N PRO A 80 5.17 -13.82 -27.69
CA PRO A 80 3.78 -13.63 -28.04
C PRO A 80 2.89 -14.01 -26.86
N PHE A 81 1.91 -13.18 -26.56
CA PHE A 81 0.98 -13.41 -25.45
C PHE A 81 -0.45 -13.21 -25.95
N GLN A 82 -1.28 -14.22 -25.77
CA GLN A 82 -2.70 -14.20 -26.07
C GLN A 82 -3.46 -14.38 -24.75
N GLY A 83 -3.91 -13.27 -24.16
CA GLY A 83 -4.68 -13.27 -22.94
C GLY A 83 -6.18 -13.17 -23.17
N LYS A 84 -6.91 -13.06 -22.07
CA LYS A 84 -8.35 -12.81 -22.10
C LYS A 84 -8.66 -11.35 -22.42
N PHE A 85 -7.80 -10.43 -21.96
CA PHE A 85 -8.03 -8.98 -22.05
C PHE A 85 -7.08 -8.30 -23.03
N TRP A 86 -5.86 -8.80 -23.18
CA TRP A 86 -4.85 -8.21 -24.07
C TRP A 86 -4.13 -9.26 -24.92
N THR A 87 -3.67 -8.79 -26.08
CA THR A 87 -2.82 -9.57 -26.95
C THR A 87 -1.52 -8.78 -27.18
N VAL A 88 -0.37 -9.46 -27.05
CA VAL A 88 0.94 -8.89 -27.32
C VAL A 88 1.61 -9.68 -28.43
N GLY A 89 1.98 -9.00 -29.52
CA GLY A 89 2.75 -9.58 -30.61
C GLY A 89 4.23 -9.69 -30.26
N LYS A 90 4.96 -10.48 -31.07
CA LYS A 90 6.40 -10.51 -31.03
C LYS A 90 6.95 -9.53 -32.09
N PRO A 91 7.66 -8.48 -31.69
CA PRO A 91 8.31 -7.60 -32.66
C PRO A 91 9.44 -8.33 -33.39
N ASP A 92 9.66 -7.99 -34.66
CA ASP A 92 10.81 -8.47 -35.41
C ASP A 92 12.08 -7.76 -34.95
N TYR A 93 12.92 -8.49 -34.18
CA TYR A 93 14.24 -7.99 -33.80
C TYR A 93 15.30 -8.49 -34.73
N ASN A 94 16.22 -7.61 -35.03
CA ASN A 94 17.44 -7.91 -35.74
C ASN A 94 18.64 -7.20 -35.10
N GLU A 95 19.83 -7.35 -35.64
CA GLU A 95 21.03 -6.73 -35.07
C GLU A 95 20.94 -5.20 -34.94
N ARG A 96 20.08 -4.54 -35.75
CA ARG A 96 19.87 -3.09 -35.73
C ARG A 96 18.75 -2.67 -34.78
N TYR A 97 17.75 -3.53 -34.55
CA TYR A 97 16.58 -3.27 -33.70
C TYR A 97 16.59 -4.24 -32.56
N LYS A 98 17.36 -3.93 -31.52
CA LYS A 98 17.35 -4.72 -30.29
C LYS A 98 16.25 -4.24 -29.36
N TRP A 99 15.68 -5.18 -28.63
CA TRP A 99 14.79 -4.84 -27.55
C TRP A 99 15.55 -4.10 -26.43
N HIS A 100 15.05 -2.95 -26.02
CA HIS A 100 15.73 -2.09 -25.06
C HIS A 100 14.84 -1.65 -23.89
N ILE A 101 13.62 -2.21 -23.79
CA ILE A 101 12.71 -1.93 -22.70
C ILE A 101 13.11 -2.80 -21.51
N GLN A 102 14.21 -2.39 -20.86
CA GLN A 102 14.74 -3.08 -19.70
C GLN A 102 14.71 -2.14 -18.50
N PRO A 103 14.21 -2.57 -17.34
CA PRO A 103 14.38 -1.82 -16.10
C PRO A 103 15.88 -1.75 -15.75
N TYR A 104 16.22 -0.88 -14.81
CA TYR A 104 17.58 -0.76 -14.28
C TYR A 104 17.94 -1.98 -13.40
N HIS A 105 16.95 -2.51 -12.67
CA HIS A 105 17.11 -3.73 -11.89
C HIS A 105 17.05 -4.97 -12.77
N ASP A 106 17.94 -5.94 -12.50
CA ASP A 106 17.96 -7.25 -13.14
C ASP A 106 17.64 -8.33 -12.07
N PRO A 107 16.67 -9.22 -12.28
CA PRO A 107 15.84 -9.36 -13.49
C PRO A 107 14.64 -8.42 -13.54
N GLU A 108 14.23 -7.83 -12.44
CA GLU A 108 13.06 -6.96 -12.37
C GLU A 108 13.15 -5.97 -11.19
N PRO A 109 12.46 -4.84 -11.26
CA PRO A 109 12.34 -3.89 -10.14
C PRO A 109 11.71 -4.53 -8.91
N ARG A 110 11.86 -3.85 -7.77
CA ARG A 110 11.13 -4.25 -6.56
C ARG A 110 9.65 -4.00 -6.74
N ILE A 111 8.85 -5.04 -6.56
CA ILE A 111 7.40 -5.01 -6.70
C ILE A 111 6.74 -5.23 -5.33
N ALA A 112 5.70 -4.46 -5.05
CA ALA A 112 4.84 -4.62 -3.89
C ALA A 112 3.38 -4.75 -4.33
N PHE A 113 2.58 -5.49 -3.58
CA PHE A 113 1.14 -5.58 -3.78
C PHE A 113 0.40 -5.12 -2.54
N ALA A 114 -0.54 -4.20 -2.74
CA ALA A 114 -1.37 -3.67 -1.67
C ALA A 114 -2.59 -4.57 -1.43
N GLY A 115 -2.83 -4.90 -0.16
CA GLY A 115 -4.00 -5.60 0.33
C GLY A 115 -4.85 -4.71 1.23
N PHE A 116 -6.17 -4.81 1.05
CA PHE A 116 -7.16 -4.03 1.77
C PHE A 116 -8.15 -4.92 2.51
N MET A 117 -8.67 -5.94 1.83
CA MET A 117 -9.62 -6.88 2.39
C MET A 117 -8.91 -7.94 3.24
N PRO A 118 -9.54 -8.47 4.30
CA PRO A 118 -8.96 -9.55 5.12
C PRO A 118 -8.52 -10.75 4.28
N ASP A 119 -9.37 -11.26 3.36
CA ASP A 119 -8.98 -12.26 2.36
C ASP A 119 -8.53 -11.56 1.08
N SER A 120 -7.29 -11.09 1.08
CA SER A 120 -6.76 -10.26 0.00
C SER A 120 -6.13 -11.07 -1.13
N GLY A 121 -6.77 -11.06 -2.30
CA GLY A 121 -6.20 -11.65 -3.52
C GLY A 121 -4.86 -11.03 -3.93
N SER A 122 -4.65 -9.74 -3.70
CA SER A 122 -3.37 -9.06 -3.96
C SER A 122 -2.25 -9.53 -3.02
N MET A 123 -2.57 -9.74 -1.73
CA MET A 123 -1.60 -10.30 -0.76
C MET A 123 -1.25 -11.75 -1.10
N ARG A 124 -2.21 -12.52 -1.62
CA ARG A 124 -1.96 -13.88 -2.13
C ARG A 124 -1.00 -13.86 -3.31
N VAL A 125 -1.16 -12.92 -4.27
CA VAL A 125 -0.19 -12.72 -5.36
C VAL A 125 1.19 -12.36 -4.83
N ALA A 126 1.27 -11.49 -3.82
CA ALA A 126 2.55 -11.15 -3.20
C ALA A 126 3.26 -12.38 -2.64
N GLY A 127 2.55 -13.26 -1.94
CA GLY A 127 3.09 -14.52 -1.43
C GLY A 127 3.52 -15.47 -2.56
N GLU A 128 2.65 -15.70 -3.54
CA GLU A 128 2.89 -16.59 -4.69
C GLU A 128 4.11 -16.19 -5.51
N ARG A 129 4.28 -14.90 -5.76
CA ARG A 129 5.36 -14.37 -6.59
C ARG A 129 6.62 -13.98 -5.80
N GLY A 130 6.55 -13.93 -4.48
CA GLY A 130 7.65 -13.47 -3.61
C GLY A 130 7.82 -11.95 -3.59
N TYR A 131 6.77 -11.20 -3.89
CA TYR A 131 6.74 -9.74 -3.85
C TYR A 131 6.51 -9.20 -2.45
N ILE A 132 6.70 -7.90 -2.28
CA ILE A 132 6.55 -7.21 -1.00
C ILE A 132 5.07 -7.07 -0.66
N PRO A 133 4.57 -7.68 0.43
CA PRO A 133 3.21 -7.44 0.88
C PRO A 133 3.09 -6.03 1.48
N LEU A 134 2.00 -5.32 1.16
CA LEU A 134 1.68 -4.01 1.73
C LEU A 134 0.24 -4.04 2.24
N SER A 135 0.05 -3.89 3.54
CA SER A 135 -1.27 -3.78 4.14
C SER A 135 -1.72 -2.34 4.21
N PHE A 136 -2.93 -2.10 3.73
CA PHE A 136 -3.57 -0.79 3.81
C PHE A 136 -4.07 -0.51 5.24
N HIS A 137 -4.43 0.72 5.54
CA HIS A 137 -4.69 1.26 6.88
C HIS A 137 -6.09 0.90 7.47
N VAL A 138 -6.51 -0.33 7.36
CA VAL A 138 -7.72 -0.84 8.04
C VAL A 138 -7.44 -1.08 9.53
N ALA A 139 -8.47 -1.39 10.31
CA ALA A 139 -8.30 -1.66 11.74
C ALA A 139 -7.22 -2.73 12.00
N PRO A 140 -6.42 -2.62 13.07
CA PRO A 140 -5.26 -3.49 13.31
C PRO A 140 -5.56 -5.00 13.26
N GLU A 141 -6.72 -5.42 13.75
CA GLU A 141 -7.14 -6.84 13.72
C GLU A 141 -7.34 -7.35 12.29
N HIS A 142 -7.84 -6.52 11.37
CA HIS A 142 -7.98 -6.90 9.96
C HIS A 142 -6.64 -6.96 9.25
N VAL A 143 -5.68 -6.12 9.65
CA VAL A 143 -4.30 -6.23 9.15
C VAL A 143 -3.65 -7.53 9.60
N SER A 144 -3.93 -8.00 10.82
CA SER A 144 -3.30 -9.22 11.36
C SER A 144 -3.56 -10.45 10.49
N VAL A 145 -4.74 -10.54 9.85
CA VAL A 145 -5.11 -11.68 8.99
C VAL A 145 -4.58 -11.58 7.55
N HIS A 146 -4.05 -10.43 7.12
CA HIS A 146 -3.46 -10.30 5.77
C HIS A 146 -2.29 -11.25 5.56
N TRP A 147 -1.54 -11.56 6.62
CA TRP A 147 -0.41 -12.48 6.50
C TRP A 147 -0.83 -13.91 6.15
N GLU A 148 -2.03 -14.33 6.52
CA GLU A 148 -2.59 -15.63 6.13
C GLU A 148 -2.75 -15.73 4.60
N SER A 149 -3.22 -14.64 3.96
CA SER A 149 -3.30 -14.56 2.50
C SER A 149 -1.91 -14.65 1.84
N VAL A 150 -0.88 -14.04 2.45
CA VAL A 150 0.51 -14.17 1.96
C VAL A 150 1.00 -15.60 2.08
N LEU A 151 0.76 -16.26 3.20
CA LEU A 151 1.15 -17.66 3.41
C LEU A 151 0.45 -18.59 2.43
N ALA A 152 -0.87 -18.42 2.24
CA ALA A 152 -1.64 -19.22 1.28
C ALA A 152 -1.15 -19.03 -0.18
N GLY A 153 -0.69 -17.83 -0.55
CA GLY A 153 -0.05 -17.60 -1.84
C GLY A 153 1.32 -18.26 -1.96
N ALA A 154 2.13 -18.13 -0.93
CA ALA A 154 3.50 -18.68 -0.89
C ALA A 154 3.51 -20.21 -0.96
N GLU A 155 2.53 -20.87 -0.34
CA GLU A 155 2.35 -22.32 -0.39
C GLU A 155 2.20 -22.83 -1.83
N LEU A 156 1.45 -22.11 -2.69
CA LEU A 156 1.25 -22.47 -4.09
C LEU A 156 2.55 -22.55 -4.90
N SER A 157 3.58 -21.80 -4.48
CA SER A 157 4.87 -21.73 -5.18
C SER A 157 6.03 -22.31 -4.39
N GLY A 158 5.78 -22.89 -3.20
CA GLY A 158 6.81 -23.45 -2.32
C GLY A 158 7.75 -22.39 -1.73
N ARG A 159 7.33 -21.12 -1.66
CA ARG A 159 8.15 -20.02 -1.13
C ARG A 159 7.98 -19.90 0.39
N VAL A 160 8.98 -19.33 1.04
CA VAL A 160 8.95 -19.00 2.46
C VAL A 160 8.98 -17.47 2.57
N PRO A 161 7.83 -16.81 2.80
CA PRO A 161 7.78 -15.35 2.90
C PRO A 161 8.36 -14.86 4.23
N SER A 162 8.95 -13.66 4.23
CA SER A 162 9.52 -13.05 5.42
C SER A 162 8.69 -11.83 5.86
N ARG A 163 8.27 -11.82 7.12
CA ARG A 163 7.59 -10.65 7.73
C ARG A 163 8.45 -9.40 7.71
N ALA A 164 9.77 -9.51 7.63
CA ALA A 164 10.67 -8.38 7.47
C ALA A 164 10.46 -7.59 6.16
N GLN A 165 9.81 -8.18 5.16
CA GLN A 165 9.42 -7.51 3.92
C GLN A 165 8.02 -6.89 4.01
N TRP A 166 7.20 -7.30 4.96
CA TRP A 166 5.83 -6.83 5.09
C TRP A 166 5.79 -5.36 5.50
N ARG A 167 4.97 -4.58 4.80
CA ARG A 167 4.75 -3.16 5.03
C ARG A 167 3.34 -2.90 5.49
N ASN A 168 3.21 -2.08 6.53
CA ASN A 168 1.93 -1.68 7.08
C ASN A 168 1.77 -0.17 6.94
N ALA A 169 0.75 0.28 6.20
CA ALA A 169 0.39 1.69 6.12
C ALA A 169 -0.50 2.06 7.32
N ARG A 170 -0.28 3.27 7.89
CA ARG A 170 -1.05 3.79 9.02
C ARG A 170 -1.28 5.29 8.93
N ASP A 171 -2.44 5.69 9.41
CA ASP A 171 -2.78 7.07 9.71
C ASP A 171 -2.17 7.41 11.08
N ILE A 172 -1.14 8.24 11.07
CA ILE A 172 -0.40 8.59 12.28
C ILE A 172 -0.30 10.10 12.39
N PHE A 173 -0.64 10.63 13.57
CA PHE A 173 -0.41 12.02 13.91
C PHE A 173 0.06 12.16 15.35
N VAL A 174 1.21 12.78 15.55
CA VAL A 174 1.87 12.94 16.86
C VAL A 174 1.95 14.41 17.23
N ALA A 175 1.61 14.74 18.47
CA ALA A 175 1.78 16.08 19.00
C ALA A 175 2.26 16.05 20.45
N ASP A 176 2.67 17.21 20.97
CA ASP A 176 3.17 17.34 22.35
C ASP A 176 2.09 17.08 23.42
N SER A 177 0.79 17.12 23.04
CA SER A 177 -0.32 16.70 23.90
C SER A 177 -1.44 16.03 23.08
N GLU A 178 -2.25 15.20 23.75
CA GLU A 178 -3.38 14.49 23.13
C GLU A 178 -4.42 15.47 22.58
N ASP A 179 -4.75 16.51 23.32
CA ASP A 179 -5.73 17.52 22.90
C ASP A 179 -5.28 18.24 21.63
N VAL A 180 -4.00 18.59 21.53
CA VAL A 180 -3.44 19.20 20.31
C VAL A 180 -3.47 18.22 19.15
N ALA A 181 -3.10 16.95 19.37
CA ALA A 181 -3.13 15.93 18.32
C ALA A 181 -4.55 15.71 17.79
N ARG A 182 -5.52 15.54 18.68
CA ARG A 182 -6.93 15.35 18.33
C ARG A 182 -7.51 16.56 17.61
N ALA A 183 -7.27 17.77 18.12
CA ALA A 183 -7.75 19.00 17.49
C ALA A 183 -7.16 19.19 16.09
N ALA A 184 -5.85 18.95 15.92
CA ALA A 184 -5.18 19.04 14.63
C ALA A 184 -5.75 18.07 13.59
N VAL A 185 -6.03 16.82 14.00
CA VAL A 185 -6.61 15.81 13.11
C VAL A 185 -8.07 16.13 12.80
N LEU A 186 -8.90 16.38 13.80
CA LEU A 186 -10.35 16.55 13.61
C LEU A 186 -10.72 17.82 12.85
N ASN A 187 -9.92 18.89 12.96
CA ASN A 187 -10.15 20.17 12.31
C ASN A 187 -9.26 20.41 11.08
N GLY A 188 -8.28 19.53 10.84
CA GLY A 188 -7.31 19.64 9.76
C GLY A 188 -7.62 18.77 8.54
N CYS A 189 -6.65 18.68 7.65
CA CYS A 189 -6.79 17.98 6.36
C CYS A 189 -7.10 16.48 6.50
N MET A 190 -6.56 15.80 7.51
CA MET A 190 -6.76 14.36 7.72
C MET A 190 -8.23 14.03 8.05
N GLY A 191 -8.83 14.70 9.04
CA GLY A 191 -10.22 14.50 9.40
C GLY A 191 -11.19 14.96 8.30
N THR A 192 -10.88 16.09 7.68
CA THR A 192 -11.67 16.62 6.55
C THR A 192 -11.70 15.64 5.37
N PHE A 193 -10.54 15.10 4.96
CA PHE A 193 -10.46 14.11 3.90
C PHE A 193 -11.29 12.87 4.22
N TRP A 194 -11.17 12.35 5.44
CA TRP A 194 -11.92 11.19 5.84
C TRP A 194 -13.42 11.47 5.87
N ASP A 195 -13.87 12.44 6.64
CA ASP A 195 -15.30 12.68 6.91
C ASP A 195 -16.06 13.13 5.65
N GLN A 196 -15.42 13.91 4.78
CA GLN A 196 -16.06 14.49 3.60
C GLN A 196 -15.86 13.67 2.32
N HIS A 197 -14.90 12.74 2.29
CA HIS A 197 -14.58 11.98 1.08
C HIS A 197 -14.50 10.48 1.31
N PHE A 198 -13.48 9.99 2.03
CA PHE A 198 -13.19 8.56 2.05
C PHE A 198 -14.24 7.75 2.83
N ARG A 199 -14.76 8.27 3.93
CA ARG A 199 -15.85 7.64 4.70
C ARG A 199 -17.08 7.37 3.82
N LEU A 200 -17.45 8.33 2.98
CA LEU A 200 -18.60 8.19 2.08
C LEU A 200 -18.37 7.09 1.02
N ILE A 201 -17.13 6.94 0.54
CA ILE A 201 -16.76 5.84 -0.35
C ILE A 201 -16.84 4.52 0.39
N ALA A 202 -16.27 4.44 1.60
CA ALA A 202 -16.26 3.23 2.41
C ALA A 202 -17.69 2.79 2.78
N GLU A 203 -18.57 3.73 3.11
CA GLU A 203 -19.98 3.48 3.37
C GLU A 203 -20.69 2.95 2.12
N LYS A 204 -20.50 3.59 0.96
CA LYS A 204 -21.08 3.16 -0.32
C LYS A 204 -20.62 1.76 -0.73
N LEU A 205 -19.38 1.40 -0.43
CA LEU A 205 -18.81 0.08 -0.71
C LEU A 205 -19.17 -0.98 0.34
N GLY A 206 -19.80 -0.59 1.46
CA GLY A 206 -20.09 -1.51 2.57
C GLY A 206 -18.85 -2.01 3.32
N ILE A 207 -17.75 -1.23 3.32
CA ILE A 207 -16.46 -1.62 3.92
C ILE A 207 -16.08 -0.76 5.13
N LEU A 208 -17.00 0.08 5.61
CA LEU A 208 -16.72 0.99 6.73
C LEU A 208 -16.30 0.20 7.99
N ASP A 209 -16.89 -0.97 8.22
CA ASP A 209 -16.57 -1.83 9.36
C ASP A 209 -15.12 -2.29 9.38
N LEU A 210 -14.45 -2.36 8.22
CA LEU A 210 -13.03 -2.69 8.16
C LEU A 210 -12.13 -1.65 8.85
N PHE A 211 -12.62 -0.41 8.95
CA PHE A 211 -11.90 0.69 9.60
C PHE A 211 -12.29 0.84 11.08
N MET A 212 -13.50 0.41 11.43
CA MET A 212 -14.00 0.63 12.79
C MET A 212 -13.42 -0.35 13.80
N GLY A 213 -13.18 -1.58 13.38
CA GLY A 213 -12.65 -2.61 14.26
C GLY A 213 -13.54 -2.99 15.45
N SER A 214 -13.08 -3.96 16.21
CA SER A 214 -13.81 -4.51 17.36
C SER A 214 -13.91 -3.57 18.57
N ARG A 215 -13.09 -2.53 18.61
CA ARG A 215 -13.07 -1.53 19.69
C ARG A 215 -14.03 -0.37 19.48
N ALA A 216 -14.67 -0.31 18.32
CA ALA A 216 -15.62 0.75 18.04
C ALA A 216 -16.82 0.70 18.98
N SER A 217 -17.26 1.86 19.45
CA SER A 217 -18.46 1.94 20.26
C SER A 217 -19.70 1.62 19.42
N GLN A 218 -20.78 1.10 20.07
CA GLN A 218 -22.05 0.83 19.37
C GLN A 218 -22.70 2.09 18.77
N SER A 219 -22.36 3.28 19.28
CA SER A 219 -22.83 4.56 18.76
C SER A 219 -21.95 5.15 17.67
N ALA A 220 -20.80 4.54 17.37
CA ALA A 220 -19.88 5.01 16.34
C ALA A 220 -20.54 5.00 14.96
N ARG A 221 -20.20 5.99 14.14
CA ARG A 221 -20.73 6.19 12.78
C ARG A 221 -19.63 6.26 11.75
N GLY A 222 -18.40 5.91 12.13
CA GLY A 222 -17.24 5.90 11.26
C GLY A 222 -16.67 7.29 10.93
N TYR A 223 -16.92 8.29 11.72
CA TYR A 223 -16.27 9.59 11.62
C TYR A 223 -14.82 9.52 12.08
N ALA A 224 -14.02 10.51 11.69
CA ALA A 224 -12.61 10.59 12.08
C ALA A 224 -12.38 10.42 13.60
N ARG A 225 -13.26 11.00 14.43
CA ARG A 225 -13.21 10.83 15.88
C ARG A 225 -13.34 9.36 16.32
N ASP A 226 -14.23 8.62 15.65
CA ASP A 226 -14.48 7.21 15.98
C ASP A 226 -13.25 6.35 15.67
N LEU A 227 -12.50 6.69 14.58
CA LEU A 227 -11.27 6.00 14.22
C LEU A 227 -10.11 6.27 15.19
N ILE A 228 -10.07 7.48 15.75
CA ILE A 228 -9.13 7.79 16.84
C ILE A 228 -9.51 7.00 18.09
N ASP A 229 -10.78 7.04 18.48
CA ASP A 229 -11.27 6.43 19.72
C ASP A 229 -11.15 4.89 19.72
N CYS A 230 -11.41 4.22 18.58
CA CYS A 230 -11.21 2.78 18.46
C CYS A 230 -9.75 2.37 18.22
N GLY A 231 -8.85 3.32 17.94
CA GLY A 231 -7.41 3.08 17.76
C GLY A 231 -7.03 2.57 16.38
N THR A 232 -7.85 2.77 15.37
CA THR A 232 -7.47 2.55 13.97
C THR A 232 -6.49 3.62 13.52
N TRP A 233 -6.73 4.87 13.90
CA TRP A 233 -5.80 5.97 13.73
C TRP A 233 -4.91 6.13 14.97
N PHE A 234 -3.62 6.24 14.77
CA PHE A 234 -2.63 6.42 15.83
C PHE A 234 -2.39 7.90 16.07
N VAL A 235 -3.24 8.52 16.87
CA VAL A 235 -3.26 9.96 17.14
C VAL A 235 -3.06 10.19 18.62
N GLY A 236 -2.07 11.00 19.00
CA GLY A 236 -1.81 11.29 20.39
C GLY A 236 -0.39 11.82 20.66
N THR A 237 0.04 11.65 21.90
CA THR A 237 1.42 11.96 22.34
C THR A 237 2.40 10.90 21.79
N PRO A 238 3.72 11.18 21.82
CA PRO A 238 4.73 10.19 21.43
C PRO A 238 4.56 8.83 22.10
N ASP A 239 4.31 8.79 23.42
CA ASP A 239 4.13 7.55 24.16
C ASP A 239 2.90 6.78 23.72
N GLN A 240 1.74 7.47 23.56
CA GLN A 240 0.50 6.86 23.11
C GLN A 240 0.64 6.27 21.70
N VAL A 241 1.32 6.97 20.80
CA VAL A 241 1.55 6.48 19.42
C VAL A 241 2.55 5.32 19.41
N ALA A 242 3.60 5.37 20.24
CA ALA A 242 4.53 4.25 20.40
C ALA A 242 3.81 2.99 20.91
N ASP A 243 2.94 3.13 21.92
CA ASP A 243 2.12 2.04 22.43
C ASP A 243 1.28 1.37 21.33
N ARG A 244 0.61 2.17 20.50
CA ARG A 244 -0.21 1.67 19.37
C ARG A 244 0.62 0.93 18.33
N ILE A 245 1.81 1.44 18.00
CA ILE A 245 2.70 0.78 17.04
C ILE A 245 3.20 -0.57 17.58
N VAL A 246 3.61 -0.61 18.85
CA VAL A 246 4.06 -1.85 19.52
C VAL A 246 2.90 -2.85 19.64
N GLU A 247 1.71 -2.40 20.00
CA GLU A 247 0.51 -3.24 20.06
C GLU A 247 0.22 -3.88 18.71
N GLN A 248 0.20 -3.09 17.63
CA GLN A 248 -0.01 -3.62 16.28
C GLN A 248 1.10 -4.58 15.86
N TYR A 249 2.36 -4.25 16.16
CA TYR A 249 3.49 -5.13 15.85
C TYR A 249 3.31 -6.50 16.48
N ASN A 250 2.94 -6.54 17.75
CA ASN A 250 2.71 -7.78 18.49
C ASN A 250 1.47 -8.54 17.96
N MET A 251 0.37 -7.83 17.69
CA MET A 251 -0.87 -8.41 17.15
C MET A 251 -0.65 -9.07 15.79
N THR A 252 0.16 -8.45 14.92
CA THR A 252 0.46 -8.98 13.59
C THR A 252 1.54 -10.08 13.60
N GLY A 253 2.21 -10.32 14.72
CA GLY A 253 3.39 -11.18 14.81
C GLY A 253 4.61 -10.58 14.11
N GLY A 254 4.64 -9.26 13.94
CA GLY A 254 5.74 -8.50 13.38
C GLY A 254 5.58 -8.12 11.91
N PHE A 255 6.23 -7.02 11.53
CA PHE A 255 6.36 -6.52 10.16
C PHE A 255 7.67 -5.73 10.01
N GLY A 256 8.13 -5.52 8.77
CA GLY A 256 9.44 -4.89 8.53
C GLY A 256 9.43 -3.37 8.37
N THR A 257 8.29 -2.79 8.00
CA THR A 257 8.21 -1.35 7.72
C THR A 257 6.84 -0.79 8.07
N LEU A 258 6.83 0.32 8.80
CA LEU A 258 5.65 1.16 9.01
C LEU A 258 5.68 2.31 7.99
N LEU A 259 4.57 2.53 7.29
CA LEU A 259 4.39 3.62 6.35
C LEU A 259 3.36 4.60 6.94
N GLN A 260 3.79 5.83 7.20
CA GLN A 260 2.86 6.90 7.57
C GLN A 260 2.15 7.42 6.33
N LEU A 261 0.82 7.50 6.37
CA LEU A 261 0.04 8.18 5.35
C LEU A 261 0.18 9.70 5.50
N GLY A 262 0.49 10.36 4.39
CA GLY A 262 0.52 11.81 4.29
C GLY A 262 -0.79 12.36 3.74
N TYR A 263 -1.17 13.56 4.20
CA TYR A 263 -2.37 14.27 3.76
C TYR A 263 -1.99 15.61 3.12
N ASP A 264 -2.94 16.27 2.48
CA ASP A 264 -2.73 17.60 1.91
C ASP A 264 -2.69 18.66 3.04
N TYR A 265 -1.49 19.05 3.42
CA TYR A 265 -1.21 20.12 4.38
C TYR A 265 -0.69 21.37 3.67
N SER A 266 -1.39 21.80 2.64
CA SER A 266 -0.98 22.96 1.81
C SER A 266 -1.04 24.30 2.53
N ASN A 267 -1.95 24.48 3.50
CA ASN A 267 -2.00 25.69 4.32
C ASN A 267 -0.90 25.71 5.39
N ASP A 268 -0.46 26.91 5.81
CA ASP A 268 0.71 27.08 6.68
C ASP A 268 0.51 26.51 8.09
N SER A 269 -0.71 26.56 8.63
CA SER A 269 -1.02 26.03 9.96
C SER A 269 -0.95 24.49 9.99
N ASP A 270 -1.60 23.82 9.05
CA ASP A 270 -1.54 22.37 8.92
C ASP A 270 -0.10 21.91 8.64
N ARG A 271 0.61 22.64 7.76
CA ARG A 271 2.00 22.34 7.44
C ARG A 271 2.89 22.33 8.67
N ALA A 272 2.81 23.34 9.50
CA ALA A 272 3.62 23.43 10.72
C ALA A 272 3.34 22.26 11.67
N LEU A 273 2.06 21.90 11.85
CA LEU A 273 1.64 20.78 12.69
C LEU A 273 2.09 19.42 12.11
N TRP A 274 1.99 19.23 10.80
CA TRP A 274 2.45 18.02 10.14
C TRP A 274 3.97 17.87 10.19
N PHE A 275 4.74 18.92 9.98
CA PHE A 275 6.20 18.87 10.14
C PHE A 275 6.60 18.53 11.57
N ARG A 276 5.93 19.12 12.56
CA ARG A 276 6.17 18.77 13.98
C ARG A 276 5.83 17.32 14.27
N SER A 277 4.71 16.81 13.73
CA SER A 277 4.31 15.41 13.87
C SER A 277 5.34 14.46 13.26
N MET A 278 5.82 14.73 12.04
CA MET A 278 6.87 13.93 11.40
C MET A 278 8.20 13.98 12.16
N GLU A 279 8.56 15.13 12.73
CA GLU A 279 9.75 15.27 13.58
C GLU A 279 9.62 14.38 14.82
N LEU A 280 8.52 14.51 15.58
CA LEU A 280 8.26 13.69 16.77
C LEU A 280 8.23 12.19 16.44
N LEU A 281 7.58 11.82 15.33
CA LEU A 281 7.53 10.43 14.89
C LEU A 281 8.94 9.88 14.64
N SER A 282 9.77 10.62 13.93
CA SER A 282 11.10 10.14 13.52
C SER A 282 12.14 10.20 14.63
N THR A 283 12.08 11.23 15.51
CA THR A 283 13.13 11.48 16.52
C THR A 283 12.79 10.94 17.90
N VAL A 284 11.52 10.70 18.21
CA VAL A 284 11.07 10.23 19.52
C VAL A 284 10.36 8.87 19.41
N VAL A 285 9.27 8.79 18.63
CA VAL A 285 8.42 7.59 18.60
C VAL A 285 9.17 6.38 18.03
N ILE A 286 9.77 6.51 16.84
CA ILE A 286 10.44 5.37 16.19
C ILE A 286 11.65 4.85 16.98
N PRO A 287 12.52 5.69 17.56
CA PRO A 287 13.57 5.22 18.47
C PRO A 287 13.03 4.45 19.68
N GLU A 288 11.96 4.94 20.29
CA GLU A 288 11.31 4.29 21.44
C GLU A 288 10.69 2.93 21.05
N VAL A 289 9.95 2.89 19.94
CA VAL A 289 9.38 1.63 19.41
C VAL A 289 10.50 0.61 19.12
N ASN A 290 11.59 1.04 18.49
CA ASN A 290 12.72 0.16 18.21
C ASN A 290 13.35 -0.38 19.49
N ALA A 291 13.52 0.46 20.52
CA ALA A 291 14.05 0.04 21.82
C ALA A 291 13.14 -1.01 22.49
N ARG A 292 11.82 -0.76 22.51
CA ARG A 292 10.82 -1.69 23.09
C ARG A 292 10.75 -3.03 22.35
N LEU A 293 10.96 -3.02 21.03
CA LEU A 293 10.93 -4.22 20.20
C LEU A 293 12.31 -4.90 20.05
N GLY A 294 13.36 -4.33 20.65
CA GLY A 294 14.71 -4.89 20.60
C GLY A 294 15.41 -4.71 19.24
N PHE A 295 15.00 -3.72 18.45
CA PHE A 295 15.67 -3.41 17.19
C PHE A 295 16.86 -2.46 17.39
N THR A 296 17.98 -2.81 16.76
CA THR A 296 19.11 -1.90 16.70
C THR A 296 18.90 -0.90 15.56
N PRO A 297 19.04 0.42 15.80
CA PRO A 297 18.95 1.41 14.72
C PRO A 297 19.91 1.05 13.59
N ARG A 298 19.43 1.05 12.35
CA ARG A 298 20.33 0.98 11.18
C ARG A 298 21.03 2.32 11.06
N THR A 299 22.32 2.35 11.31
CA THR A 299 23.20 3.51 11.05
C THR A 299 23.27 3.86 9.58
#